data_39d4d1c59f2d8c6f9e6a75d5f3634d70
#
_entry.id   39d4d1c59f2d8c6f9e6a75d5f3634d70
#
_cell.length_a   1.000
_cell.length_b   1.000
_cell.length_c   1.000
_cell.angle_alpha   90.00
_cell.angle_beta   90.00
_cell.angle_gamma   90.00
#
_symmetry.space_group_name_H-M   'P 1'
#
loop_
_entity.id
_entity.type
_entity.pdbx_description
1 polymer ?
#
loop_
_entity_poly.entity_id
_entity_poly.type
_entity_poly.pdbx_seq_one_letter_code
_entity_poly.pdbx_strand_id
1 'polypeptide(L)'
;MLFSTQAEFSMSALVPPFTRESAIQKVRLAEDGWNSRNPERVSRVYTPDSQWRNRAEFVSGREEIVCFLTRKWARELDYRLIKELWAFGDNRIAVRFAYEWHDDSGNWFRSFGNENWEFDKQGLMQQRFACINDLPISADDRKFFWPLGRRPDDHPGLSELGL
;
A
#
# COMPACT_ATOMS: atom_id res chain seq x y z
N MET A 1 26.18 -12.28 13.71
CA MET A 1 26.08 -12.04 12.26
C MET A 1 25.21 -13.09 11.57
N LEU A 2 23.93 -13.20 11.90
CA LEU A 2 23.05 -14.24 11.32
C LEU A 2 21.62 -13.74 11.06
N PHE A 3 21.41 -12.43 10.94
CA PHE A 3 20.09 -11.84 10.67
C PHE A 3 19.87 -11.40 9.21
N SER A 4 20.90 -11.50 8.35
CA SER A 4 20.82 -11.07 6.94
C SER A 4 20.19 -12.11 6.03
N THR A 5 20.33 -13.38 6.33
CA THR A 5 19.95 -14.48 5.41
C THR A 5 18.46 -14.76 5.32
N GLN A 6 17.68 -14.54 6.38
CA GLN A 6 16.23 -14.80 6.34
C GLN A 6 15.42 -13.72 5.60
N ALA A 7 15.83 -12.46 5.71
CA ALA A 7 15.16 -11.36 4.99
C ALA A 7 15.43 -11.43 3.47
N GLU A 8 16.65 -11.79 3.07
CA GLU A 8 16.99 -11.96 1.66
C GLU A 8 16.31 -13.19 1.04
N PHE A 9 16.18 -14.28 1.78
CA PHE A 9 15.48 -15.48 1.32
C PHE A 9 13.97 -15.23 1.17
N SER A 10 13.38 -14.43 2.04
CA SER A 10 11.96 -14.03 1.97
C SER A 10 11.66 -13.15 0.75
N MET A 11 12.55 -12.22 0.38
CA MET A 11 12.38 -11.37 -0.80
C MET A 11 12.54 -12.13 -2.11
N SER A 12 13.41 -13.11 -2.19
CA SER A 12 13.60 -13.93 -3.40
C SER A 12 12.41 -14.83 -3.73
N ALA A 13 11.54 -15.14 -2.75
CA ALA A 13 10.34 -15.96 -2.93
C ALA A 13 9.11 -15.17 -3.42
N LEU A 14 9.17 -13.83 -3.46
CA LEU A 14 8.04 -12.96 -3.80
C LEU A 14 8.11 -12.45 -5.24
N VAL A 15 8.30 -13.37 -6.16
CA VAL A 15 8.32 -13.11 -7.61
C VAL A 15 7.20 -13.88 -8.31
N PRO A 16 6.75 -13.41 -9.50
CA PRO A 16 5.82 -14.19 -10.30
C PRO A 16 6.42 -15.54 -10.73
N PRO A 17 5.60 -16.59 -10.92
CA PRO A 17 4.14 -16.61 -10.73
C PRO A 17 3.75 -16.64 -9.27
N PHE A 18 2.72 -15.84 -8.92
CA PHE A 18 2.26 -15.78 -7.53
C PHE A 18 1.43 -16.99 -7.15
N THR A 19 1.59 -17.43 -5.91
CA THR A 19 0.66 -18.31 -5.20
C THR A 19 -0.23 -17.45 -4.31
N ARG A 20 -1.30 -18.03 -3.75
CA ARG A 20 -2.12 -17.31 -2.78
C ARG A 20 -1.29 -16.79 -1.60
N GLU A 21 -0.40 -17.63 -1.08
CA GLU A 21 0.46 -17.25 0.05
C GLU A 21 1.42 -16.12 -0.29
N SER A 22 2.11 -16.20 -1.43
CA SER A 22 3.04 -15.15 -1.85
C SER A 22 2.29 -13.85 -2.22
N ALA A 23 1.10 -13.94 -2.80
CA ALA A 23 0.26 -12.77 -3.06
C ALA A 23 -0.17 -12.08 -1.75
N ILE A 24 -0.60 -12.83 -0.75
CA ILE A 24 -0.94 -12.29 0.58
C ILE A 24 0.26 -11.58 1.21
N GLN A 25 1.44 -12.20 1.15
CA GLN A 25 2.68 -11.60 1.66
C GLN A 25 3.03 -10.32 0.91
N LYS A 26 2.88 -10.31 -0.41
CA LYS A 26 3.12 -9.13 -1.26
C LYS A 26 2.21 -7.96 -0.87
N VAL A 27 0.93 -8.24 -0.65
CA VAL A 27 -0.05 -7.25 -0.20
C VAL A 27 0.33 -6.67 1.17
N ARG A 28 0.73 -7.53 2.11
CA ARG A 28 1.14 -7.10 3.46
C ARG A 28 2.40 -6.23 3.41
N LEU A 29 3.39 -6.60 2.61
CA LEU A 29 4.61 -5.81 2.44
C LEU A 29 4.33 -4.45 1.83
N ALA A 30 3.41 -4.36 0.87
CA ALA A 30 2.98 -3.09 0.30
C ALA A 30 2.29 -2.22 1.35
N GLU A 31 1.39 -2.79 2.15
CA GLU A 31 0.77 -2.09 3.27
C GLU A 31 1.82 -1.54 4.24
N ASP A 32 2.77 -2.37 4.65
CA ASP A 32 3.83 -1.97 5.58
C ASP A 32 4.70 -0.84 4.99
N GLY A 33 5.05 -0.94 3.71
CA GLY A 33 5.81 0.09 3.01
C GLY A 33 5.10 1.44 3.02
N TRP A 34 3.83 1.46 2.65
CA TRP A 34 3.03 2.69 2.62
C TRP A 34 2.78 3.25 4.02
N ASN A 35 2.55 2.40 5.01
CA ASN A 35 2.42 2.82 6.41
C ASN A 35 3.71 3.42 6.99
N SER A 36 4.87 3.16 6.41
CA SER A 36 6.11 3.82 6.77
C SER A 36 6.12 5.31 6.44
N ARG A 37 5.28 5.73 5.50
CA ARG A 37 5.20 7.10 4.98
C ARG A 37 6.54 7.63 4.52
N ASN A 38 7.37 6.75 3.99
CA ASN A 38 8.69 7.07 3.45
C ASN A 38 8.67 6.94 1.93
N PRO A 39 8.61 8.07 1.17
CA PRO A 39 8.51 8.04 -0.28
C PRO A 39 9.66 7.29 -0.96
N GLU A 40 10.88 7.46 -0.49
CA GLU A 40 12.07 6.80 -1.05
C GLU A 40 12.00 5.28 -0.88
N ARG A 41 11.62 4.83 0.32
CA ARG A 41 11.43 3.39 0.60
C ARG A 41 10.38 2.78 -0.31
N VAL A 42 9.24 3.44 -0.43
CA VAL A 42 8.13 2.95 -1.28
C VAL A 42 8.54 2.90 -2.75
N SER A 43 9.24 3.91 -3.24
CA SER A 43 9.64 3.98 -4.65
C SER A 43 10.49 2.79 -5.11
N ARG A 44 11.25 2.17 -4.20
CA ARG A 44 12.16 1.06 -4.53
C ARG A 44 11.46 -0.25 -4.89
N VAL A 45 10.19 -0.42 -4.54
CA VAL A 45 9.43 -1.63 -4.90
C VAL A 45 8.81 -1.55 -6.29
N TYR A 46 8.98 -0.41 -6.95
CA TYR A 46 8.51 -0.17 -8.32
C TYR A 46 9.67 -0.22 -9.30
N THR A 47 9.38 -0.59 -10.54
CA THR A 47 10.39 -0.52 -11.61
C THR A 47 10.80 0.94 -11.85
N PRO A 48 12.02 1.19 -12.37
CA PRO A 48 12.46 2.56 -12.69
C PRO A 48 11.53 3.30 -13.65
N ASP A 49 10.81 2.58 -14.52
CA ASP A 49 9.87 3.09 -15.51
C ASP A 49 8.41 2.79 -15.17
N SER A 50 8.11 2.48 -13.91
CA SER A 50 6.77 2.11 -13.46
C SER A 50 5.73 3.16 -13.84
N GLN A 51 4.55 2.71 -14.22
CA GLN A 51 3.43 3.57 -14.62
C GLN A 51 2.28 3.44 -13.64
N TRP A 52 1.80 4.56 -13.15
CA TRP A 52 0.65 4.64 -12.27
C TRP A 52 -0.48 5.45 -12.88
N ARG A 53 -1.68 5.07 -12.57
CA ARG A 53 -2.82 5.99 -12.48
C ARG A 53 -3.35 5.92 -11.05
N ASN A 54 -3.30 7.04 -10.35
CA ASN A 54 -3.87 7.18 -9.00
C ASN A 54 -5.02 8.17 -9.05
N ARG A 55 -6.24 7.72 -8.87
CA ARG A 55 -7.44 8.51 -9.16
C ARG A 55 -7.44 8.94 -10.64
N ALA A 56 -7.29 10.21 -10.93
CA ALA A 56 -7.16 10.75 -12.28
C ALA A 56 -5.74 11.25 -12.61
N GLU A 57 -4.78 11.06 -11.69
CA GLU A 57 -3.39 11.50 -11.87
C GLU A 57 -2.54 10.35 -12.42
N PHE A 58 -1.79 10.65 -13.48
CA PHE A 58 -0.80 9.73 -14.06
C PHE A 58 0.58 10.06 -13.50
N VAL A 59 1.29 9.02 -13.07
CA VAL A 59 2.61 9.12 -12.44
C VAL A 59 3.55 8.15 -13.15
N SER A 60 4.70 8.64 -13.59
CA SER A 60 5.67 7.87 -14.39
C SER A 60 7.05 7.88 -13.74
N GLY A 61 7.54 6.69 -13.40
CA GLY A 61 8.89 6.49 -12.87
C GLY A 61 9.05 6.85 -11.39
N ARG A 62 10.17 6.42 -10.82
CA ARG A 62 10.44 6.54 -9.37
C ARG A 62 10.50 7.98 -8.88
N GLU A 63 11.06 8.90 -9.66
CA GLU A 63 11.12 10.31 -9.28
C GLU A 63 9.75 10.91 -9.08
N GLU A 64 8.84 10.69 -10.04
CA GLU A 64 7.46 11.17 -9.93
C GLU A 64 6.71 10.49 -8.79
N ILE A 65 6.98 9.19 -8.55
CA ILE A 65 6.41 8.46 -7.40
C ILE A 65 6.82 9.12 -6.08
N VAL A 66 8.11 9.45 -5.91
CA VAL A 66 8.60 10.14 -4.72
C VAL A 66 7.92 11.51 -4.55
N CYS A 67 7.81 12.29 -5.63
CA CYS A 67 7.12 13.58 -5.61
C CYS A 67 5.65 13.43 -5.21
N PHE A 68 4.95 12.46 -5.80
CA PHE A 68 3.55 12.17 -5.49
C PHE A 68 3.37 11.82 -4.01
N LEU A 69 4.17 10.89 -3.49
CA LEU A 69 4.06 10.42 -2.11
C LEU A 69 4.46 11.49 -1.10
N THR A 70 5.43 12.33 -1.44
CA THR A 70 5.82 13.47 -0.59
C THR A 70 4.65 14.44 -0.42
N ARG A 71 3.94 14.79 -1.51
CA ARG A 71 2.73 15.63 -1.45
C ARG A 71 1.60 14.95 -0.68
N LYS A 72 1.41 13.66 -0.91
CA LYS A 72 0.36 12.86 -0.26
C LYS A 72 0.50 12.92 1.26
N TRP A 73 1.66 12.56 1.80
CA TRP A 73 1.85 12.47 3.24
C TRP A 73 2.13 13.80 3.93
N ALA A 74 2.40 14.87 3.18
CA ALA A 74 2.33 16.24 3.70
C ALA A 74 0.89 16.70 3.93
N ARG A 75 -0.07 16.17 3.17
CA ARG A 75 -1.50 16.51 3.24
C ARG A 75 -2.28 15.54 4.12
N GLU A 76 -2.03 14.25 3.99
CA GLU A 76 -2.77 13.19 4.68
C GLU A 76 -2.05 12.83 5.97
N LEU A 77 -2.43 13.49 7.07
CA LEU A 77 -1.78 13.38 8.38
C LEU A 77 -2.31 12.17 9.17
N ASP A 78 -1.47 11.62 10.03
CA ASP A 78 -1.77 10.44 10.85
C ASP A 78 -2.29 9.24 10.04
N TYR A 79 -1.77 9.07 8.84
CA TYR A 79 -2.16 8.08 7.84
C TYR A 79 -1.96 6.66 8.34
N ARG A 80 -3.03 5.86 8.24
CA ARG A 80 -3.03 4.42 8.56
C ARG A 80 -3.79 3.66 7.50
N LEU A 81 -3.16 2.65 6.93
CA LEU A 81 -3.64 1.89 5.77
C LEU A 81 -3.79 0.42 6.11
N ILE A 82 -4.89 -0.17 5.64
CA ILE A 82 -5.10 -1.62 5.63
C ILE A 82 -5.39 -2.06 4.20
N LYS A 83 -4.67 -3.06 3.73
CA LYS A 83 -4.89 -3.70 2.43
C LYS A 83 -5.36 -5.14 2.61
N GLU A 84 -6.13 -5.62 1.63
CA GLU A 84 -6.60 -7.01 1.59
C GLU A 84 -6.49 -7.54 0.16
N LEU A 85 -5.93 -8.76 0.02
CA LEU A 85 -5.90 -9.45 -1.27
C LEU A 85 -7.33 -9.71 -1.73
N TRP A 86 -7.66 -9.33 -2.97
CA TRP A 86 -8.94 -9.66 -3.58
C TRP A 86 -8.81 -10.83 -4.56
N ALA A 87 -7.85 -10.75 -5.48
CA ALA A 87 -7.58 -11.79 -6.46
C ALA A 87 -6.14 -11.71 -6.95
N PHE A 88 -5.63 -12.77 -7.54
CA PHE A 88 -4.31 -12.80 -8.13
C PHE A 88 -4.27 -13.69 -9.38
N GLY A 89 -3.31 -13.44 -10.24
CA GLY A 89 -2.97 -14.26 -11.41
C GLY A 89 -1.47 -14.53 -11.44
N ASP A 90 -0.94 -14.78 -12.63
CA ASP A 90 0.48 -15.08 -12.83
C ASP A 90 1.38 -13.98 -12.27
N ASN A 91 1.27 -12.75 -12.81
CA ASN A 91 2.06 -11.58 -12.42
C ASN A 91 1.20 -10.39 -11.99
N ARG A 92 -0.08 -10.61 -11.67
CA ARG A 92 -1.04 -9.57 -11.32
C ARG A 92 -1.69 -9.84 -9.98
N ILE A 93 -1.94 -8.78 -9.24
CA ILE A 93 -2.64 -8.83 -7.95
C ILE A 93 -3.69 -7.72 -7.92
N ALA A 94 -4.92 -8.08 -7.57
CA ALA A 94 -5.99 -7.13 -7.31
C ALA A 94 -6.17 -6.99 -5.79
N VAL A 95 -6.27 -5.74 -5.33
CA VAL A 95 -6.27 -5.39 -3.91
C VAL A 95 -7.42 -4.45 -3.62
N ARG A 96 -8.09 -4.66 -2.50
CA ARG A 96 -8.95 -3.63 -1.92
C ARG A 96 -8.26 -3.05 -0.68
N PHE A 97 -8.48 -1.77 -0.41
CA PHE A 97 -7.86 -1.10 0.73
C PHE A 97 -8.74 0.00 1.29
N ALA A 98 -8.44 0.38 2.52
CA ALA A 98 -8.95 1.59 3.13
C ALA A 98 -7.85 2.23 3.97
N TYR A 99 -7.88 3.56 4.07
CA TYR A 99 -6.98 4.27 4.97
C TYR A 99 -7.68 5.43 5.65
N GLU A 100 -7.26 5.71 6.88
CA GLU A 100 -7.75 6.84 7.65
C GLU A 100 -6.67 7.89 7.76
N TRP A 101 -7.06 9.14 7.69
CA TRP A 101 -6.19 10.32 7.73
C TRP A 101 -6.98 11.56 8.09
N HIS A 102 -6.29 12.61 8.48
CA HIS A 102 -6.91 13.91 8.65
C HIS A 102 -6.12 15.00 7.91
N ASP A 103 -6.77 16.10 7.58
CA ASP A 103 -6.12 17.29 7.03
C ASP A 103 -5.52 18.17 8.15
N ASP A 104 -4.90 19.29 7.77
CA ASP A 104 -4.30 20.22 8.70
C ASP A 104 -5.31 21.02 9.54
N SER A 105 -6.60 20.93 9.21
CA SER A 105 -7.70 21.53 9.96
C SER A 105 -8.38 20.54 10.91
N GLY A 106 -7.88 19.29 10.99
CA GLY A 106 -8.43 18.26 11.85
C GLY A 106 -9.66 17.54 11.31
N ASN A 107 -9.97 17.68 10.02
CA ASN A 107 -11.07 16.96 9.39
C ASN A 107 -10.61 15.53 9.05
N TRP A 108 -11.33 14.54 9.60
CA TRP A 108 -11.02 13.13 9.36
C TRP A 108 -11.71 12.57 8.13
N PHE A 109 -11.03 11.63 7.48
CA PHE A 109 -11.52 10.92 6.30
C PHE A 109 -11.19 9.43 6.42
N ARG A 110 -12.06 8.60 5.86
CA ARG A 110 -11.75 7.23 5.50
C ARG A 110 -11.83 7.12 3.98
N SER A 111 -10.72 6.77 3.37
CA SER A 111 -10.63 6.61 1.91
C SER A 111 -10.69 5.14 1.57
N PHE A 112 -11.61 4.76 0.68
CA PHE A 112 -11.78 3.40 0.20
C PHE A 112 -11.23 3.28 -1.20
N GLY A 113 -10.50 2.21 -1.48
CA GLY A 113 -9.93 2.01 -2.78
C GLY A 113 -9.86 0.56 -3.23
N ASN A 114 -9.77 0.44 -4.56
CA ASN A 114 -9.44 -0.80 -5.24
C ASN A 114 -8.27 -0.49 -6.16
N GLU A 115 -7.30 -1.40 -6.22
CA GLU A 115 -6.16 -1.21 -7.09
C GLU A 115 -5.75 -2.51 -7.78
N ASN A 116 -5.18 -2.36 -8.96
CA ASN A 116 -4.66 -3.44 -9.78
C ASN A 116 -3.16 -3.26 -9.92
N TRP A 117 -2.40 -4.32 -9.68
CA TRP A 117 -0.95 -4.35 -9.77
C TRP A 117 -0.48 -5.32 -10.84
N GLU A 118 0.59 -4.96 -11.53
CA GLU A 118 1.33 -5.85 -12.40
C GLU A 118 2.82 -5.78 -12.07
N PHE A 119 3.47 -6.95 -12.05
CA PHE A 119 4.87 -7.10 -11.63
C PHE A 119 5.74 -7.60 -12.78
N ASP A 120 7.02 -7.20 -12.75
CA ASP A 120 8.02 -7.80 -13.61
C ASP A 120 8.53 -9.14 -13.03
N LYS A 121 9.46 -9.78 -13.74
CA LYS A 121 10.01 -11.09 -13.34
C LYS A 121 10.84 -11.04 -12.06
N GLN A 122 11.35 -9.85 -11.68
CA GLN A 122 12.11 -9.64 -10.45
C GLN A 122 11.19 -9.31 -9.25
N GLY A 123 9.89 -9.22 -9.46
CA GLY A 123 8.93 -8.91 -8.40
C GLY A 123 8.80 -7.42 -8.12
N LEU A 124 9.27 -6.55 -9.00
CA LEU A 124 9.02 -5.12 -8.92
C LEU A 124 7.72 -4.75 -9.64
N MET A 125 6.96 -3.84 -9.06
CA MET A 125 5.68 -3.42 -9.64
C MET A 125 5.93 -2.47 -10.81
N GLN A 126 5.46 -2.85 -11.98
CA GLN A 126 5.61 -2.08 -13.22
C GLN A 126 4.38 -1.28 -13.61
N GLN A 127 3.20 -1.68 -13.14
CA GLN A 127 1.95 -0.93 -13.33
C GLN A 127 1.10 -0.95 -12.07
N ARG A 128 0.46 0.18 -11.79
CA ARG A 128 -0.50 0.32 -10.69
C ARG A 128 -1.64 1.23 -11.11
N PHE A 129 -2.86 0.73 -10.99
CA PHE A 129 -4.08 1.50 -11.26
C PHE A 129 -4.95 1.50 -10.02
N ALA A 130 -5.21 2.67 -9.46
CA ALA A 130 -5.98 2.82 -8.23
C ALA A 130 -7.16 3.77 -8.40
N CYS A 131 -8.34 3.29 -8.03
CA CYS A 131 -9.55 4.10 -7.88
C CYS A 131 -9.81 4.28 -6.38
N ILE A 132 -10.09 5.52 -5.96
CA ILE A 132 -10.22 5.87 -4.54
C ILE A 132 -11.39 6.83 -4.34
N ASN A 133 -12.20 6.56 -3.31
CA ASN A 133 -13.27 7.42 -2.87
C ASN A 133 -13.02 7.87 -1.43
N ASP A 134 -13.18 9.16 -1.15
CA ASP A 134 -13.00 9.71 0.18
C ASP A 134 -14.36 9.86 0.87
N LEU A 135 -14.43 9.40 2.11
CA LEU A 135 -15.59 9.57 2.98
C LEU A 135 -15.20 10.44 4.17
N PRO A 136 -15.80 11.64 4.31
CA PRO A 136 -15.64 12.41 5.55
C PRO A 136 -16.22 11.63 6.73
N ILE A 137 -15.48 11.54 7.83
CA ILE A 137 -15.92 10.88 9.07
C ILE A 137 -15.67 11.80 10.25
N SER A 138 -16.34 11.52 11.37
CA SER A 138 -15.94 12.14 12.64
C SER A 138 -14.73 11.41 13.23
N ALA A 139 -14.02 12.06 14.15
CA ALA A 139 -12.93 11.42 14.88
C ALA A 139 -13.41 10.19 15.64
N ASP A 140 -14.65 10.20 16.13
CA ASP A 140 -15.26 9.09 16.87
C ASP A 140 -15.59 7.88 15.99
N ASP A 141 -15.69 8.06 14.66
CA ASP A 141 -15.96 7.00 13.69
C ASP A 141 -14.71 6.28 13.23
N ARG A 142 -13.53 6.66 13.69
CA ARG A 142 -12.27 6.00 13.35
C ARG A 142 -12.26 4.55 13.80
N LYS A 143 -11.64 3.72 12.97
CA LYS A 143 -11.51 2.26 13.21
C LYS A 143 -10.05 1.78 13.23
N PHE A 144 -9.10 2.61 12.77
CA PHE A 144 -7.70 2.25 12.64
C PHE A 144 -6.90 2.80 13.82
N PHE A 145 -6.61 1.94 14.79
CA PHE A 145 -5.98 2.31 16.04
C PHE A 145 -4.70 1.50 16.28
N TRP A 146 -3.57 2.04 15.84
CA TRP A 146 -2.24 1.57 16.22
C TRP A 146 -1.29 2.76 16.16
N PRO A 147 -0.11 2.70 16.86
CA PRO A 147 0.92 3.72 16.69
C PRO A 147 1.32 3.86 15.22
N LEU A 148 1.64 5.07 14.78
CA LEU A 148 2.02 5.31 13.39
C LEU A 148 3.13 4.33 12.94
N GLY A 149 3.00 3.86 11.71
CA GLY A 149 3.87 2.86 11.13
C GLY A 149 3.15 1.55 10.83
N ARG A 150 3.85 0.45 10.93
CA ARG A 150 3.35 -0.88 10.60
C ARG A 150 2.15 -1.26 11.48
N ARG A 151 1.07 -1.74 10.84
CA ARG A 151 -0.08 -2.29 11.55
C ARG A 151 0.33 -3.55 12.33
N PRO A 152 0.01 -3.66 13.65
CA PRO A 152 0.25 -4.90 14.41
C PRO A 152 -0.47 -6.10 13.79
N ASP A 153 0.11 -7.28 13.92
CA ASP A 153 -0.46 -8.51 13.34
C ASP A 153 -1.82 -8.89 13.97
N ASP A 154 -2.07 -8.49 15.22
CA ASP A 154 -3.31 -8.73 15.93
C ASP A 154 -4.39 -7.65 15.71
N HIS A 155 -4.07 -6.56 14.99
CA HIS A 155 -5.08 -5.58 14.60
C HIS A 155 -5.99 -6.15 13.52
N PRO A 156 -7.33 -5.99 13.64
CA PRO A 156 -8.25 -6.54 12.65
C PRO A 156 -7.99 -6.01 11.24
N GLY A 157 -8.24 -6.87 10.24
CA GLY A 157 -8.22 -6.50 8.82
C GLY A 157 -9.53 -5.88 8.36
N LEU A 158 -9.61 -5.53 7.07
CA LEU A 158 -10.81 -4.85 6.52
C LEU A 158 -12.07 -5.68 6.69
N SER A 159 -12.05 -6.95 6.32
CA SER A 159 -13.22 -7.83 6.44
C SER A 159 -13.71 -7.96 7.88
N GLU A 160 -12.80 -8.07 8.83
CA GLU A 160 -13.11 -8.14 10.26
C GLU A 160 -13.71 -6.83 10.81
N LEU A 161 -13.33 -5.69 10.22
CA LEU A 161 -13.86 -4.37 10.58
C LEU A 161 -15.18 -4.06 9.87
N GLY A 162 -15.63 -4.92 8.96
CA GLY A 162 -16.84 -4.69 8.16
C GLY A 162 -16.68 -3.64 7.07
N LEU A 163 -15.46 -3.47 6.59
CA LEU A 163 -15.11 -2.49 5.57
C LEU A 163 -14.88 -3.14 4.20
#